data_b86f98865abc4f37a2b5324b66fbe3e4
#
_entry.id   b86f98865abc4f37a2b5324b66fbe3e4
#
_cell.length_a   1.000
_cell.length_b   1.000
_cell.length_c   1.000
_cell.angle_alpha   90.00
_cell.angle_beta   90.00
_cell.angle_gamma   90.00
#
_symmetry.space_group_name_H-M   'P 1'
#
loop_
_entity.id
_entity.type
_entity.pdbx_description
1 polymer ?
#
loop_
_entity_poly.entity_id
_entity_poly.type
_entity_poly.pdbx_seq_one_letter_code
_entity_poly.pdbx_strand_id
1 'polypeptide(L)'
;MKKILILFTCLIFLVSCGNKNDAVKDIATNKTEPTMSNMSSKESLVEVTETLKKYLKEEDVDQFTSLVEDYNETIENTSLHGDFNPEINPEYDFEKIDKLWTSKKGEFIGTNCRINTFVLLKNSIGSKNIPYDNEDLAFDMSALDNSKILSDSEKENFYSIFSKIKTEKTKDYKVHGKKMEEHLSNFNLNFNKDISMVSVVIHDDLDYDSLFIGHVGVLAKEEDHYLWIEKISFQEPYQAIKFATKEDCFKYLYDKYKDYKSETTSHPFIMENDKLVELDEYKN
;
A
#
# COMPACT_ATOMS: atom_id res chain seq x y z
N MET A 1 -13.04 84.06 -18.20
CA MET A 1 -11.98 84.22 -19.17
C MET A 1 -11.34 82.91 -19.44
N LYS A 2 -11.65 82.25 -20.53
CA LYS A 2 -10.77 81.93 -21.66
C LYS A 2 -9.43 81.28 -21.15
N LYS A 3 -9.07 80.02 -21.51
CA LYS A 3 -8.77 79.61 -22.90
C LYS A 3 -8.89 78.07 -23.06
N ILE A 4 -9.46 77.67 -24.16
CA ILE A 4 -9.41 76.45 -24.90
C ILE A 4 -7.96 76.20 -25.39
N LEU A 5 -7.45 75.00 -25.35
CA LEU A 5 -6.48 74.54 -26.31
C LEU A 5 -6.69 73.08 -26.66
N ILE A 6 -7.07 72.92 -27.93
CA ILE A 6 -7.15 71.67 -28.70
C ILE A 6 -5.77 71.42 -29.26
N LEU A 7 -5.26 70.18 -29.24
CA LEU A 7 -4.42 69.63 -30.29
C LEU A 7 -4.33 68.10 -30.15
N PHE A 8 -4.90 67.44 -31.02
CA PHE A 8 -4.46 66.85 -32.29
C PHE A 8 -3.75 65.49 -32.14
N THR A 9 -4.44 64.55 -32.64
CA THR A 9 -4.23 63.21 -33.18
C THR A 9 -2.79 62.94 -33.64
N CYS A 10 -2.30 61.79 -33.31
CA CYS A 10 -1.47 60.99 -34.23
C CYS A 10 -1.74 59.48 -34.02
N LEU A 11 -2.51 58.90 -34.94
CA LEU A 11 -2.60 57.49 -35.19
C LEU A 11 -1.26 57.00 -35.76
N ILE A 12 -0.59 56.12 -35.06
CA ILE A 12 0.49 55.30 -35.69
C ILE A 12 0.04 53.85 -35.59
N PHE A 13 -0.39 53.32 -36.73
CA PHE A 13 -0.52 51.86 -36.94
C PHE A 13 0.91 51.30 -37.08
N LEU A 14 1.31 50.51 -36.13
CA LEU A 14 2.39 49.55 -36.29
C LEU A 14 1.78 48.16 -36.34
N VAL A 15 1.69 47.66 -37.58
CA VAL A 15 1.50 46.25 -37.85
C VAL A 15 2.81 45.55 -37.42
N SER A 16 2.76 44.78 -36.38
CA SER A 16 3.81 43.84 -36.06
C SER A 16 3.27 42.42 -36.26
N CYS A 17 3.86 41.80 -37.28
CA CYS A 17 3.64 40.39 -37.59
C CYS A 17 4.08 39.49 -36.46
N GLY A 18 3.22 38.56 -36.17
CA GLY A 18 3.41 37.16 -35.79
C GLY A 18 4.54 36.75 -34.88
N ASN A 19 4.15 36.32 -33.67
CA ASN A 19 4.67 35.07 -33.17
C ASN A 19 3.53 34.42 -32.37
N LYS A 20 3.01 33.32 -32.92
CA LYS A 20 2.16 32.42 -32.15
C LYS A 20 3.07 31.73 -31.14
N ASN A 21 3.17 32.29 -29.98
CA ASN A 21 3.53 31.51 -28.80
C ASN A 21 2.27 30.74 -28.42
N ASP A 22 2.25 29.46 -28.75
CA ASP A 22 1.34 28.50 -28.13
C ASP A 22 1.60 28.59 -26.63
N ALA A 23 0.71 29.28 -25.94
CA ALA A 23 0.62 29.19 -24.50
C ALA A 23 0.24 27.72 -24.21
N VAL A 24 1.23 26.92 -23.86
CA VAL A 24 0.99 25.67 -23.16
C VAL A 24 0.18 26.07 -21.93
N LYS A 25 -1.10 25.81 -21.98
CA LYS A 25 -1.92 25.79 -20.77
C LYS A 25 -1.29 24.74 -19.89
N ASP A 26 -0.58 25.15 -18.86
CA ASP A 26 -0.37 24.32 -17.69
C ASP A 26 -1.77 23.89 -17.24
N ILE A 27 -2.14 22.68 -17.63
CA ILE A 27 -3.23 21.98 -16.98
C ILE A 27 -2.68 21.69 -15.61
N ALA A 28 -2.94 22.59 -14.66
CA ALA A 28 -2.80 22.28 -13.26
C ALA A 28 -3.73 21.09 -13.05
N THR A 29 -3.16 19.89 -13.03
CA THR A 29 -3.83 18.71 -12.53
C THR A 29 -4.12 19.05 -11.09
N ASN A 30 -5.39 19.28 -10.76
CA ASN A 30 -5.84 19.33 -9.38
C ASN A 30 -5.52 17.97 -8.78
N LYS A 31 -4.30 17.83 -8.22
CA LYS A 31 -3.90 16.62 -7.54
C LYS A 31 -4.77 16.54 -6.29
N THR A 32 -5.67 15.58 -6.27
CA THR A 32 -6.52 15.34 -5.11
C THR A 32 -5.60 14.87 -3.97
N GLU A 33 -5.63 15.59 -2.84
CA GLU A 33 -4.91 15.17 -1.64
C GLU A 33 -5.40 13.79 -1.19
N PRO A 34 -4.50 12.93 -0.70
CA PRO A 34 -4.89 11.60 -0.25
C PRO A 34 -5.85 11.67 0.94
N THR A 35 -6.76 10.72 1.02
CA THR A 35 -7.69 10.57 2.15
C THR A 35 -7.68 9.14 2.66
N MET A 36 -7.89 8.96 3.97
CA MET A 36 -7.81 7.67 4.64
C MET A 36 -9.06 7.40 5.49
N SER A 37 -9.45 6.13 5.54
CA SER A 37 -10.44 5.58 6.47
C SER A 37 -9.92 4.29 7.10
N ASN A 38 -10.33 4.03 8.34
CA ASN A 38 -10.14 2.73 8.99
C ASN A 38 -11.31 1.76 8.73
N MET A 39 -12.20 2.10 7.80
CA MET A 39 -13.38 1.30 7.47
C MET A 39 -14.27 1.00 8.69
N SER A 40 -14.35 1.93 9.65
CA SER A 40 -15.17 1.77 10.85
C SER A 40 -16.55 2.42 10.72
N SER A 41 -16.85 3.13 9.61
CA SER A 41 -18.20 3.46 9.19
C SER A 41 -18.73 2.44 8.19
N LYS A 42 -20.04 2.28 8.14
CA LYS A 42 -20.69 1.41 7.16
C LYS A 42 -20.43 1.87 5.72
N GLU A 43 -20.44 3.17 5.52
CA GLU A 43 -20.26 3.81 4.22
C GLU A 43 -18.87 3.51 3.63
N SER A 44 -17.83 3.73 4.40
CA SER A 44 -16.45 3.48 3.94
C SER A 44 -16.16 1.98 3.77
N LEU A 45 -16.68 1.14 4.65
CA LEU A 45 -16.51 -0.32 4.54
C LEU A 45 -17.19 -0.86 3.27
N VAL A 46 -18.41 -0.41 2.98
CA VAL A 46 -19.14 -0.78 1.76
C VAL A 46 -18.38 -0.30 0.52
N GLU A 47 -17.90 0.95 0.50
CA GLU A 47 -17.14 1.49 -0.63
C GLU A 47 -15.89 0.62 -0.94
N VAL A 48 -15.11 0.28 0.09
CA VAL A 48 -13.91 -0.57 -0.06
C VAL A 48 -14.29 -1.98 -0.53
N THR A 49 -15.32 -2.57 0.09
CA THR A 49 -15.79 -3.91 -0.25
C THR A 49 -16.27 -4.00 -1.69
N GLU A 50 -17.11 -3.05 -2.14
CA GLU A 50 -17.62 -3.00 -3.51
C GLU A 50 -16.49 -2.79 -4.53
N THR A 51 -15.48 -1.98 -4.19
CA THR A 51 -14.28 -1.81 -5.03
C THR A 51 -13.52 -3.14 -5.19
N LEU A 52 -13.27 -3.84 -4.10
CA LEU A 52 -12.56 -5.12 -4.13
C LEU A 52 -13.33 -6.21 -4.90
N LYS A 53 -14.66 -6.28 -4.75
CA LYS A 53 -15.53 -7.25 -5.44
C LYS A 53 -15.56 -7.09 -6.97
N LYS A 54 -15.15 -5.93 -7.51
CA LYS A 54 -14.98 -5.76 -8.96
C LYS A 54 -13.88 -6.64 -9.53
N TYR A 55 -12.89 -7.01 -8.71
CA TYR A 55 -11.64 -7.61 -9.17
C TYR A 55 -11.32 -8.96 -8.51
N LEU A 56 -11.85 -9.20 -7.32
CA LEU A 56 -11.56 -10.38 -6.49
C LEU A 56 -12.80 -11.23 -6.30
N LYS A 57 -12.61 -12.46 -5.83
CA LYS A 57 -13.71 -13.34 -5.48
C LYS A 57 -14.47 -12.80 -4.28
N GLU A 58 -15.78 -12.80 -4.37
CA GLU A 58 -16.68 -12.33 -3.32
C GLU A 58 -16.39 -13.00 -1.97
N GLU A 59 -16.15 -14.31 -1.96
CA GLU A 59 -15.84 -15.07 -0.75
C GLU A 59 -14.56 -14.59 -0.02
N ASP A 60 -13.53 -14.20 -0.77
CA ASP A 60 -12.28 -13.68 -0.20
C ASP A 60 -12.48 -12.28 0.37
N VAL A 61 -13.25 -11.44 -0.35
CA VAL A 61 -13.58 -10.10 0.11
C VAL A 61 -14.48 -10.15 1.34
N ASP A 62 -15.48 -11.03 1.38
CA ASP A 62 -16.35 -11.21 2.55
C ASP A 62 -15.55 -11.69 3.78
N GLN A 63 -14.58 -12.60 3.58
CA GLN A 63 -13.68 -13.03 4.63
C GLN A 63 -12.84 -11.87 5.17
N PHE A 64 -12.25 -11.06 4.30
CA PHE A 64 -11.51 -9.86 4.68
C PHE A 64 -12.40 -8.86 5.41
N THR A 65 -13.61 -8.59 4.91
CA THR A 65 -14.59 -7.69 5.54
C THR A 65 -14.90 -8.12 6.97
N SER A 66 -15.13 -9.43 7.17
CA SER A 66 -15.39 -9.98 8.51
C SER A 66 -14.20 -9.78 9.46
N LEU A 67 -12.96 -9.85 8.95
CA LEU A 67 -11.75 -9.58 9.76
C LEU A 67 -11.64 -8.10 10.14
N VAL A 68 -12.01 -7.18 9.24
CA VAL A 68 -12.06 -5.73 9.52
C VAL A 68 -13.10 -5.44 10.59
N GLU A 69 -14.33 -5.96 10.43
CA GLU A 69 -15.42 -5.78 11.39
C GLU A 69 -15.06 -6.34 12.77
N ASP A 70 -14.55 -7.58 12.83
CA ASP A 70 -14.14 -8.21 14.10
C ASP A 70 -13.05 -7.39 14.82
N TYR A 71 -12.07 -6.86 14.10
CA TYR A 71 -11.04 -6.02 14.68
C TYR A 71 -11.64 -4.71 15.22
N ASN A 72 -12.37 -3.98 14.37
CA ASN A 72 -12.93 -2.67 14.71
C ASN A 72 -13.90 -2.76 15.90
N GLU A 73 -14.77 -3.78 15.95
CA GLU A 73 -15.68 -4.05 17.06
C GLU A 73 -14.92 -4.46 18.33
N THR A 74 -13.88 -5.28 18.21
CA THR A 74 -13.07 -5.73 19.35
C THR A 74 -12.43 -4.56 20.07
N ILE A 75 -11.88 -3.60 19.33
CA ILE A 75 -11.24 -2.40 19.89
C ILE A 75 -12.22 -1.24 20.11
N GLU A 76 -13.54 -1.46 19.94
CA GLU A 76 -14.59 -0.46 20.14
C GLU A 76 -14.37 0.81 19.30
N ASN A 77 -13.87 0.67 18.07
CA ASN A 77 -13.49 1.76 17.17
C ASN A 77 -12.55 2.80 17.80
N THR A 78 -11.73 2.39 18.77
CA THR A 78 -10.83 3.31 19.49
C THR A 78 -9.87 4.01 18.53
N SER A 79 -9.89 5.34 18.50
CA SER A 79 -9.07 6.22 17.65
C SER A 79 -9.22 5.97 16.14
N LEU A 80 -10.28 5.29 15.69
CA LEU A 80 -10.50 5.01 14.28
C LEU A 80 -11.22 6.16 13.56
N HIS A 81 -10.82 6.39 12.32
CA HIS A 81 -11.52 7.26 11.38
C HIS A 81 -12.54 6.44 10.59
N GLY A 82 -13.83 6.72 10.77
CA GLY A 82 -14.91 6.02 10.08
C GLY A 82 -14.92 6.32 8.58
N ASP A 83 -15.06 7.60 8.25
CA ASP A 83 -15.11 8.06 6.86
C ASP A 83 -13.73 8.49 6.35
N PHE A 84 -13.60 8.56 5.02
CA PHE A 84 -12.39 9.08 4.38
C PHE A 84 -12.16 10.54 4.74
N ASN A 85 -10.98 10.86 5.27
CA ASN A 85 -10.56 12.20 5.66
C ASN A 85 -9.08 12.46 5.31
N PRO A 86 -8.60 13.72 5.30
CA PRO A 86 -7.25 14.06 4.87
C PRO A 86 -6.12 13.60 5.80
N GLU A 87 -6.41 13.16 7.02
CA GLU A 87 -5.40 12.70 7.97
C GLU A 87 -5.01 11.26 7.66
N ILE A 88 -3.96 11.08 6.86
CA ILE A 88 -3.51 9.76 6.40
C ILE A 88 -2.53 9.05 7.35
N ASN A 89 -2.08 9.74 8.42
CA ASN A 89 -1.20 9.18 9.45
C ASN A 89 -1.74 9.53 10.85
N PRO A 90 -2.91 9.02 11.23
CA PRO A 90 -3.51 9.33 12.51
C PRO A 90 -2.71 8.72 13.66
N GLU A 91 -2.80 9.36 14.83
CA GLU A 91 -2.29 8.78 16.06
C GLU A 91 -3.33 7.84 16.68
N TYR A 92 -2.93 6.60 16.95
CA TYR A 92 -3.77 5.59 17.58
C TYR A 92 -3.45 5.45 19.07
N ASP A 93 -4.47 5.28 19.89
CA ASP A 93 -4.33 4.94 21.34
C ASP A 93 -4.00 3.44 21.50
N PHE A 94 -2.74 3.08 21.23
CA PHE A 94 -2.28 1.70 21.27
C PHE A 94 -2.45 1.05 22.63
N GLU A 95 -2.30 1.79 23.73
CA GLU A 95 -2.48 1.24 25.08
C GLU A 95 -3.92 0.78 25.28
N LYS A 96 -4.89 1.58 24.85
CA LYS A 96 -6.30 1.24 24.95
C LYS A 96 -6.68 0.13 23.97
N ILE A 97 -6.17 0.17 22.73
CA ILE A 97 -6.39 -0.88 21.72
C ILE A 97 -5.91 -2.23 22.23
N ASP A 98 -4.67 -2.32 22.70
CA ASP A 98 -4.08 -3.55 23.23
C ASP A 98 -4.86 -4.10 24.43
N LYS A 99 -5.24 -3.23 25.35
CA LYS A 99 -6.06 -3.61 26.51
C LYS A 99 -7.42 -4.17 26.10
N LEU A 100 -8.10 -3.55 25.15
CA LEU A 100 -9.40 -4.01 24.65
C LEU A 100 -9.24 -5.34 23.90
N TRP A 101 -8.23 -5.43 23.04
CA TRP A 101 -7.93 -6.66 22.31
C TRP A 101 -7.66 -7.83 23.26
N THR A 102 -6.69 -7.68 24.14
CA THR A 102 -6.29 -8.73 25.09
C THR A 102 -7.45 -9.16 26.00
N SER A 103 -8.29 -8.21 26.45
CA SER A 103 -9.44 -8.53 27.29
C SER A 103 -10.50 -9.38 26.60
N LYS A 104 -10.65 -9.28 25.27
CA LYS A 104 -11.69 -9.98 24.49
C LYS A 104 -11.16 -11.19 23.72
N LYS A 105 -9.91 -11.13 23.27
CA LYS A 105 -9.27 -12.16 22.42
C LYS A 105 -8.19 -12.98 23.15
N GLY A 106 -7.81 -12.61 24.39
CA GLY A 106 -6.79 -13.31 25.16
C GLY A 106 -5.41 -13.23 24.49
N GLU A 107 -4.74 -14.36 24.35
CA GLU A 107 -3.40 -14.47 23.77
C GLU A 107 -3.40 -14.42 22.22
N PHE A 108 -4.57 -14.40 21.56
CA PHE A 108 -4.62 -14.29 20.10
C PHE A 108 -4.17 -12.90 19.65
N ILE A 109 -3.04 -12.83 18.95
CA ILE A 109 -2.42 -11.58 18.55
C ILE A 109 -3.10 -10.89 17.35
N GLY A 110 -4.10 -11.52 16.73
CA GLY A 110 -4.78 -10.99 15.53
C GLY A 110 -4.10 -11.41 14.22
N THR A 111 -4.37 -10.65 13.17
CA THR A 111 -3.81 -10.84 11.83
C THR A 111 -3.01 -9.61 11.40
N ASN A 112 -2.06 -9.75 10.49
CA ASN A 112 -1.18 -8.68 10.01
C ASN A 112 -1.36 -8.38 8.52
N CYS A 113 -0.49 -7.50 7.97
CA CYS A 113 -0.50 -7.11 6.56
C CYS A 113 -0.42 -8.32 5.62
N ARG A 114 0.49 -9.26 5.86
CA ARG A 114 0.70 -10.44 5.01
C ARG A 114 -0.52 -11.35 4.99
N ILE A 115 -1.09 -11.66 6.16
CA ILE A 115 -2.26 -12.53 6.28
C ILE A 115 -3.47 -11.91 5.55
N ASN A 116 -3.75 -10.64 5.78
CA ASN A 116 -4.91 -9.97 5.16
C ASN A 116 -4.76 -9.79 3.65
N THR A 117 -3.57 -9.45 3.17
CA THR A 117 -3.28 -9.38 1.74
C THR A 117 -3.43 -10.76 1.08
N PHE A 118 -2.94 -11.81 1.73
CA PHE A 118 -3.09 -13.18 1.22
C PHE A 118 -4.54 -13.62 1.18
N VAL A 119 -5.33 -13.34 2.21
CA VAL A 119 -6.78 -13.63 2.23
C VAL A 119 -7.46 -13.04 1.00
N LEU A 120 -7.17 -11.79 0.64
CA LEU A 120 -7.76 -11.14 -0.53
C LEU A 120 -7.29 -11.75 -1.86
N LEU A 121 -6.02 -12.15 -1.95
CA LEU A 121 -5.37 -12.49 -3.22
C LEU A 121 -5.15 -13.99 -3.45
N LYS A 122 -5.39 -14.85 -2.46
CA LYS A 122 -5.05 -16.29 -2.47
C LYS A 122 -5.55 -17.06 -3.69
N ASN A 123 -6.69 -16.70 -4.22
CA ASN A 123 -7.27 -17.33 -5.42
C ASN A 123 -6.62 -16.89 -6.74
N SER A 124 -5.78 -15.85 -6.69
CA SER A 124 -5.01 -15.32 -7.83
C SER A 124 -3.50 -15.55 -7.70
N ILE A 125 -3.08 -16.22 -6.62
CA ILE A 125 -1.71 -16.64 -6.36
C ILE A 125 -1.60 -18.12 -6.67
N GLY A 126 -0.76 -18.46 -7.66
CA GLY A 126 -0.51 -19.87 -8.00
C GLY A 126 0.22 -20.58 -6.87
N SER A 127 -0.11 -21.85 -6.67
CA SER A 127 0.57 -22.70 -5.70
C SER A 127 1.85 -23.29 -6.29
N LYS A 128 2.97 -23.16 -5.60
CA LYS A 128 4.21 -23.83 -5.95
C LYS A 128 4.85 -24.37 -4.67
N ASN A 129 5.21 -25.63 -4.68
CA ASN A 129 5.89 -26.27 -3.55
C ASN A 129 7.36 -25.84 -3.55
N ILE A 130 7.63 -24.61 -3.06
CA ILE A 130 8.97 -24.06 -2.94
C ILE A 130 9.41 -24.27 -1.49
N PRO A 131 10.61 -24.84 -1.26
CA PRO A 131 11.18 -24.87 0.08
C PRO A 131 11.30 -23.47 0.65
N TYR A 132 10.88 -23.29 1.89
CA TYR A 132 10.85 -21.99 2.54
C TYR A 132 11.53 -22.05 3.92
N ASP A 133 12.05 -20.88 4.33
CA ASP A 133 12.52 -20.62 5.67
C ASP A 133 11.42 -19.85 6.41
N ASN A 134 10.88 -20.42 7.46
CA ASN A 134 9.76 -19.88 8.20
C ASN A 134 10.13 -19.24 9.54
N GLU A 135 11.43 -19.07 9.84
CA GLU A 135 11.87 -18.51 11.12
C GLU A 135 11.23 -17.13 11.39
N ASP A 136 11.17 -16.27 10.36
CA ASP A 136 10.58 -14.93 10.47
C ASP A 136 9.04 -14.93 10.43
N LEU A 137 8.41 -16.09 10.23
CA LEU A 137 6.95 -16.25 10.15
C LEU A 137 6.33 -16.84 11.42
N ALA A 138 7.09 -16.94 12.52
CA ALA A 138 6.61 -17.58 13.74
C ALA A 138 5.30 -16.95 14.29
N PHE A 139 5.18 -15.62 14.24
CA PHE A 139 3.95 -14.92 14.64
C PHE A 139 2.81 -15.15 13.65
N ASP A 140 3.10 -15.15 12.34
CA ASP A 140 2.11 -15.44 11.30
C ASP A 140 1.58 -16.89 11.44
N MET A 141 2.48 -17.85 11.67
CA MET A 141 2.13 -19.25 11.89
C MET A 141 1.21 -19.39 13.10
N SER A 142 1.59 -18.79 14.24
CA SER A 142 0.76 -18.79 15.44
C SER A 142 -0.62 -18.18 15.19
N ALA A 143 -0.69 -17.06 14.48
CA ALA A 143 -1.94 -16.39 14.14
C ALA A 143 -2.82 -17.27 13.23
N LEU A 144 -2.25 -17.90 12.21
CA LEU A 144 -2.96 -18.77 11.28
C LEU A 144 -3.45 -20.07 11.94
N ASP A 145 -2.68 -20.62 12.87
CA ASP A 145 -3.08 -21.82 13.61
C ASP A 145 -4.23 -21.54 14.60
N ASN A 146 -4.25 -20.36 15.19
CA ASN A 146 -5.32 -19.96 16.11
C ASN A 146 -6.60 -19.51 15.39
N SER A 147 -6.47 -18.76 14.28
CA SER A 147 -7.62 -18.18 13.56
C SER A 147 -8.34 -19.18 12.65
N LYS A 148 -7.63 -20.18 12.11
CA LYS A 148 -8.14 -21.15 11.12
C LYS A 148 -8.76 -20.53 9.86
N ILE A 149 -8.29 -19.35 9.48
CA ILE A 149 -8.78 -18.60 8.31
C ILE A 149 -8.23 -19.11 6.98
N LEU A 150 -7.17 -19.92 7.01
CA LEU A 150 -6.57 -20.58 5.85
C LEU A 150 -6.59 -22.10 6.04
N SER A 151 -6.83 -22.83 4.95
CA SER A 151 -6.61 -24.28 4.89
C SER A 151 -5.11 -24.62 4.94
N ASP A 152 -4.76 -25.87 5.20
CA ASP A 152 -3.36 -26.29 5.27
C ASP A 152 -2.60 -26.03 3.95
N SER A 153 -3.24 -26.23 2.81
CA SER A 153 -2.64 -25.95 1.50
C SER A 153 -2.44 -24.44 1.25
N GLU A 154 -3.35 -23.60 1.74
CA GLU A 154 -3.21 -22.15 1.66
C GLU A 154 -2.11 -21.65 2.61
N LYS A 155 -1.96 -22.25 3.79
CA LYS A 155 -0.85 -21.94 4.73
C LYS A 155 0.50 -22.24 4.09
N GLU A 156 0.67 -23.41 3.46
CA GLU A 156 1.91 -23.77 2.76
C GLU A 156 2.25 -22.74 1.65
N ASN A 157 1.25 -22.32 0.89
CA ASN A 157 1.44 -21.30 -0.14
C ASN A 157 1.80 -19.93 0.47
N PHE A 158 1.13 -19.55 1.56
CA PHE A 158 1.44 -18.36 2.34
C PHE A 158 2.89 -18.36 2.85
N TYR A 159 3.34 -19.45 3.47
CA TYR A 159 4.71 -19.57 3.98
C TYR A 159 5.73 -19.49 2.85
N SER A 160 5.43 -20.12 1.72
CA SER A 160 6.34 -20.09 0.56
C SER A 160 6.52 -18.70 -0.02
N ILE A 161 5.46 -17.89 -0.14
CA ILE A 161 5.55 -16.55 -0.76
C ILE A 161 6.14 -15.51 0.19
N PHE A 162 5.87 -15.61 1.51
CA PHE A 162 6.27 -14.62 2.49
C PHE A 162 7.54 -14.96 3.29
N SER A 163 8.11 -16.14 3.08
CA SER A 163 9.37 -16.52 3.71
C SER A 163 10.53 -15.61 3.26
N LYS A 164 11.50 -15.43 4.14
CA LYS A 164 12.72 -14.73 3.76
C LYS A 164 13.53 -15.53 2.73
N ILE A 165 14.20 -14.81 1.85
CA ILE A 165 15.07 -15.40 0.82
C ILE A 165 16.50 -14.90 0.96
N LYS A 166 17.49 -15.76 0.71
CA LYS A 166 18.89 -15.37 0.73
C LYS A 166 19.21 -14.41 -0.42
N THR A 167 20.05 -13.42 -0.12
CA THR A 167 20.53 -12.46 -1.10
C THR A 167 22.04 -12.27 -1.01
N GLU A 168 22.56 -11.35 -1.83
CA GLU A 168 23.98 -11.00 -1.86
C GLU A 168 24.28 -9.87 -0.88
N LYS A 169 25.49 -9.85 -0.33
CA LYS A 169 25.95 -8.77 0.53
C LYS A 169 26.27 -7.53 -0.31
N THR A 170 25.27 -6.70 -0.55
CA THR A 170 25.39 -5.45 -1.31
C THR A 170 24.33 -4.45 -0.86
N LYS A 171 24.58 -3.15 -1.08
CA LYS A 171 23.58 -2.11 -0.88
C LYS A 171 22.81 -1.76 -2.16
N ASP A 172 23.12 -2.45 -3.25
CA ASP A 172 22.43 -2.21 -4.52
C ASP A 172 21.03 -2.85 -4.50
N TYR A 173 20.01 -2.03 -4.26
CA TYR A 173 18.61 -2.48 -4.24
C TYR A 173 18.18 -3.16 -5.55
N LYS A 174 18.83 -2.87 -6.70
CA LYS A 174 18.49 -3.49 -7.98
C LYS A 174 18.89 -4.96 -8.01
N VAL A 175 19.99 -5.33 -7.36
CA VAL A 175 20.39 -6.73 -7.18
C VAL A 175 19.34 -7.45 -6.35
N HIS A 176 18.89 -6.84 -5.27
CA HIS A 176 17.85 -7.37 -4.39
C HIS A 176 16.49 -7.43 -5.07
N GLY A 177 16.11 -6.37 -5.81
CA GLY A 177 14.89 -6.33 -6.59
C GLY A 177 14.80 -7.49 -7.58
N LYS A 178 15.89 -7.75 -8.31
CA LYS A 178 15.95 -8.89 -9.23
C LYS A 178 15.79 -10.24 -8.50
N LYS A 179 16.37 -10.41 -7.33
CA LYS A 179 16.17 -11.61 -6.50
C LYS A 179 14.72 -11.79 -6.09
N MET A 180 14.06 -10.70 -5.68
CA MET A 180 12.65 -10.75 -5.32
C MET A 180 11.76 -11.00 -6.53
N GLU A 181 12.07 -10.44 -7.71
CA GLU A 181 11.38 -10.76 -8.97
C GLU A 181 11.48 -12.26 -9.29
N GLU A 182 12.68 -12.85 -9.18
CA GLU A 182 12.90 -14.28 -9.38
C GLU A 182 12.08 -15.12 -8.40
N HIS A 183 12.01 -14.72 -7.13
CA HIS A 183 11.21 -15.40 -6.12
C HIS A 183 9.71 -15.31 -6.43
N LEU A 184 9.17 -14.11 -6.57
CA LEU A 184 7.74 -13.87 -6.78
C LEU A 184 7.22 -14.42 -8.11
N SER A 185 8.06 -14.45 -9.17
CA SER A 185 7.68 -15.03 -10.46
C SER A 185 7.32 -16.52 -10.38
N ASN A 186 7.79 -17.23 -9.33
CA ASN A 186 7.45 -18.62 -9.11
C ASN A 186 5.98 -18.84 -8.74
N PHE A 187 5.29 -17.83 -8.23
CA PHE A 187 3.92 -17.95 -7.75
C PHE A 187 2.87 -17.67 -8.82
N ASN A 188 3.31 -17.35 -10.04
CA ASN A 188 2.43 -17.16 -11.18
C ASN A 188 1.24 -16.23 -10.83
N LEU A 189 1.57 -15.02 -10.35
CA LEU A 189 0.61 -14.02 -9.90
C LEU A 189 -0.32 -13.62 -11.04
N ASN A 190 -1.58 -14.06 -10.97
CA ASN A 190 -2.56 -13.85 -12.03
C ASN A 190 -3.65 -12.88 -11.56
N PHE A 191 -3.25 -11.63 -11.31
CA PHE A 191 -4.18 -10.59 -10.89
C PHE A 191 -4.89 -9.93 -12.08
N ASN A 192 -6.09 -9.39 -11.83
CA ASN A 192 -6.70 -8.46 -12.76
C ASN A 192 -5.76 -7.26 -12.94
N LYS A 193 -5.71 -6.68 -14.15
CA LYS A 193 -4.83 -5.54 -14.50
C LYS A 193 -5.06 -4.28 -13.64
N ASP A 194 -6.22 -4.17 -13.01
CA ASP A 194 -6.64 -3.02 -12.21
C ASP A 194 -6.52 -3.29 -10.70
N ILE A 195 -5.87 -4.40 -10.32
CA ILE A 195 -5.53 -4.71 -8.92
C ILE A 195 -4.11 -5.27 -8.84
N SER A 196 -3.38 -4.92 -7.80
CA SER A 196 -2.02 -5.40 -7.59
C SER A 196 -1.71 -5.63 -6.12
N MET A 197 -0.79 -6.55 -5.86
CA MET A 197 -0.10 -6.71 -4.59
C MET A 197 1.08 -5.74 -4.57
N VAL A 198 1.12 -4.81 -3.63
CA VAL A 198 2.26 -3.91 -3.46
C VAL A 198 2.98 -4.25 -2.17
N SER A 199 4.28 -4.49 -2.27
CA SER A 199 5.12 -4.93 -1.15
C SER A 199 6.28 -3.98 -0.91
N VAL A 200 6.59 -3.75 0.35
CA VAL A 200 7.84 -3.13 0.81
C VAL A 200 8.80 -4.24 1.19
N VAL A 201 9.88 -4.38 0.46
CA VAL A 201 10.92 -5.38 0.72
C VAL A 201 12.05 -4.76 1.52
N ILE A 202 12.47 -5.46 2.54
CA ILE A 202 13.54 -5.05 3.45
C ILE A 202 14.72 -6.00 3.30
N HIS A 203 15.93 -5.43 3.22
CA HIS A 203 17.18 -6.17 3.30
C HIS A 203 17.61 -6.23 4.77
N ASP A 204 17.82 -7.44 5.27
CA ASP A 204 18.27 -7.73 6.61
C ASP A 204 19.58 -8.53 6.59
N ASP A 205 20.50 -8.22 7.49
CA ASP A 205 21.82 -8.85 7.62
C ASP A 205 22.15 -9.30 9.06
N LEU A 206 21.12 -9.47 9.90
CA LEU A 206 21.32 -9.88 11.31
C LEU A 206 21.95 -11.27 11.40
N ASP A 207 21.38 -12.27 10.75
CA ASP A 207 21.88 -13.63 10.75
C ASP A 207 22.66 -13.93 9.46
N TYR A 208 22.13 -13.50 8.35
CA TYR A 208 22.72 -13.58 7.00
C TYR A 208 22.01 -12.61 6.07
N ASP A 209 22.66 -12.22 4.97
CA ASP A 209 22.04 -11.33 3.99
C ASP A 209 20.78 -11.96 3.41
N SER A 210 19.62 -11.39 3.72
CA SER A 210 18.29 -11.89 3.35
C SER A 210 17.35 -10.77 2.95
N LEU A 211 16.30 -11.12 2.22
CA LEU A 211 15.20 -10.23 1.86
C LEU A 211 13.90 -10.79 2.42
N PHE A 212 13.06 -9.94 2.93
CA PHE A 212 11.71 -10.31 3.34
C PHE A 212 10.70 -9.20 3.02
N ILE A 213 9.44 -9.58 2.87
CA ILE A 213 8.35 -8.61 2.71
C ILE A 213 7.99 -8.08 4.10
N GLY A 214 8.50 -6.88 4.40
CA GLY A 214 8.28 -6.20 5.68
C GLY A 214 6.89 -5.60 5.79
N HIS A 215 6.31 -5.17 4.66
CA HIS A 215 4.92 -4.70 4.59
C HIS A 215 4.31 -5.03 3.24
N VAL A 216 2.99 -5.21 3.21
CA VAL A 216 2.26 -5.54 1.98
C VAL A 216 0.78 -5.21 2.10
N GLY A 217 0.17 -4.85 0.98
CA GLY A 217 -1.26 -4.61 0.86
C GLY A 217 -1.75 -4.76 -0.57
N VAL A 218 -2.99 -4.37 -0.79
CA VAL A 218 -3.65 -4.44 -2.09
C VAL A 218 -3.89 -3.03 -2.62
N LEU A 219 -3.52 -2.79 -3.87
CA LEU A 219 -3.79 -1.55 -4.58
C LEU A 219 -4.82 -1.82 -5.69
N ALA A 220 -5.99 -1.21 -5.58
CA ALA A 220 -7.07 -1.32 -6.56
C ALA A 220 -7.23 -0.01 -7.32
N LYS A 221 -7.41 -0.08 -8.65
CA LYS A 221 -7.67 1.10 -9.48
C LYS A 221 -9.16 1.39 -9.52
N GLU A 222 -9.53 2.63 -9.27
CA GLU A 222 -10.85 3.20 -9.53
C GLU A 222 -10.81 4.17 -10.72
N GLU A 223 -11.96 4.75 -11.07
CA GLU A 223 -12.06 5.64 -12.25
C GLU A 223 -11.16 6.88 -12.12
N ASP A 224 -11.07 7.46 -10.93
CA ASP A 224 -10.43 8.75 -10.66
C ASP A 224 -9.32 8.69 -9.59
N HIS A 225 -9.10 7.52 -8.97
CA HIS A 225 -8.11 7.35 -7.92
C HIS A 225 -7.61 5.89 -7.85
N TYR A 226 -6.64 5.66 -6.96
CA TYR A 226 -6.17 4.34 -6.55
C TYR A 226 -6.50 4.14 -5.07
N LEU A 227 -7.05 2.99 -4.73
CA LEU A 227 -7.40 2.61 -3.37
C LEU A 227 -6.35 1.63 -2.85
N TRP A 228 -5.57 2.05 -1.86
CA TRP A 228 -4.63 1.23 -1.12
C TRP A 228 -5.31 0.64 0.10
N ILE A 229 -5.25 -0.67 0.29
CA ILE A 229 -5.86 -1.39 1.40
C ILE A 229 -4.78 -2.16 2.15
N GLU A 230 -4.65 -1.92 3.46
CA GLU A 230 -3.67 -2.57 4.32
C GLU A 230 -4.22 -2.89 5.71
N LYS A 231 -3.62 -3.87 6.39
CA LYS A 231 -3.59 -4.00 7.84
C LYS A 231 -2.20 -3.60 8.27
N ILE A 232 -2.04 -2.57 9.10
CA ILE A 232 -0.71 -2.00 9.35
C ILE A 232 0.20 -3.02 10.05
N SER A 233 -0.28 -3.61 11.14
CA SER A 233 0.42 -4.67 11.88
C SER A 233 -0.58 -5.56 12.63
N PHE A 234 -0.10 -6.48 13.47
CA PHE A 234 -0.99 -7.27 14.33
C PHE A 234 -1.85 -6.41 15.26
N GLN A 235 -1.26 -5.40 15.90
CA GLN A 235 -1.96 -4.51 16.85
C GLN A 235 -2.57 -3.29 16.16
N GLU A 236 -1.97 -2.79 15.10
CA GLU A 236 -2.40 -1.57 14.41
C GLU A 236 -3.58 -1.81 13.48
N PRO A 237 -4.41 -0.78 13.24
CA PRO A 237 -5.68 -0.93 12.51
C PRO A 237 -5.54 -1.29 11.03
N TYR A 238 -6.68 -1.59 10.45
CA TYR A 238 -6.87 -1.58 8.99
C TYR A 238 -6.91 -0.14 8.49
N GLN A 239 -6.41 0.06 7.28
CA GLN A 239 -6.51 1.33 6.56
C GLN A 239 -6.89 1.11 5.10
N ALA A 240 -7.72 2.01 4.58
CA ALA A 240 -7.94 2.20 3.16
C ALA A 240 -7.56 3.64 2.83
N ILE A 241 -6.67 3.86 1.86
CA ILE A 241 -6.16 5.20 1.50
C ILE A 241 -6.39 5.42 0.01
N LYS A 242 -7.03 6.54 -0.34
CA LYS A 242 -7.22 6.98 -1.71
C LYS A 242 -6.04 7.86 -2.14
N PHE A 243 -5.39 7.50 -3.24
CA PHE A 243 -4.32 8.25 -3.86
C PHE A 243 -4.71 8.69 -5.27
N ALA A 244 -4.28 9.86 -5.70
CA ALA A 244 -4.54 10.34 -7.06
C ALA A 244 -3.84 9.47 -8.12
N THR A 245 -2.66 8.97 -7.83
CA THR A 245 -1.87 8.10 -8.71
C THR A 245 -1.28 6.91 -7.95
N LYS A 246 -0.89 5.85 -8.66
CA LYS A 246 -0.19 4.73 -8.01
C LYS A 246 1.22 5.13 -7.53
N GLU A 247 1.86 6.07 -8.20
CA GLU A 247 3.14 6.62 -7.81
C GLU A 247 3.06 7.32 -6.44
N ASP A 248 1.95 7.99 -6.15
CA ASP A 248 1.72 8.60 -4.82
C ASP A 248 1.63 7.53 -3.73
N CYS A 249 0.98 6.39 -3.99
CA CYS A 249 0.95 5.25 -3.09
C CYS A 249 2.36 4.66 -2.87
N PHE A 250 3.13 4.44 -3.93
CA PHE A 250 4.48 3.90 -3.82
C PHE A 250 5.41 4.82 -3.04
N LYS A 251 5.32 6.12 -3.29
CA LYS A 251 6.07 7.13 -2.55
C LYS A 251 5.68 7.17 -1.07
N TYR A 252 4.38 7.12 -0.75
CA TYR A 252 3.89 7.04 0.62
C TYR A 252 4.49 5.84 1.35
N LEU A 253 4.46 4.67 0.72
CA LEU A 253 5.03 3.46 1.31
C LEU A 253 6.55 3.57 1.48
N TYR A 254 7.26 4.08 0.48
CA TYR A 254 8.70 4.28 0.61
C TYR A 254 9.03 5.26 1.74
N ASP A 255 8.38 6.41 1.81
CA ASP A 255 8.62 7.41 2.86
C ASP A 255 8.35 6.85 4.26
N LYS A 256 7.34 5.99 4.42
CA LYS A 256 7.00 5.33 5.69
C LYS A 256 8.06 4.32 6.15
N TYR A 257 8.73 3.65 5.21
CA TYR A 257 9.63 2.53 5.53
C TYR A 257 11.11 2.78 5.19
N LYS A 258 11.50 3.88 4.54
CA LYS A 258 12.87 4.15 4.05
C LYS A 258 13.98 4.09 5.10
N ASP A 259 13.63 4.25 6.36
CA ASP A 259 14.59 4.23 7.48
C ASP A 259 14.81 2.83 8.09
N TYR A 260 14.07 1.79 7.58
CA TYR A 260 14.30 0.39 7.96
C TYR A 260 15.53 -0.16 7.23
N LYS A 261 16.69 0.36 7.57
CA LYS A 261 17.99 -0.01 7.03
C LYS A 261 19.10 0.18 8.06
N SER A 262 20.19 -0.56 7.89
CA SER A 262 21.42 -0.40 8.64
C SER A 262 22.52 0.27 7.79
N GLU A 263 23.72 0.43 8.36
CA GLU A 263 24.87 0.90 7.60
C GLU A 263 25.34 -0.09 6.52
N THR A 264 24.96 -1.35 6.62
CA THR A 264 25.39 -2.46 5.77
C THR A 264 24.33 -2.92 4.79
N THR A 265 23.05 -2.64 5.04
CA THR A 265 21.93 -3.04 4.18
C THR A 265 21.57 -1.98 3.13
N SER A 266 20.85 -2.39 2.09
CA SER A 266 20.20 -1.47 1.16
C SER A 266 19.03 -0.75 1.84
N HIS A 267 18.59 0.38 1.29
CA HIS A 267 17.29 0.93 1.65
C HIS A 267 16.17 -0.04 1.23
N PRO A 268 14.99 0.01 1.89
CA PRO A 268 13.79 -0.71 1.44
C PRO A 268 13.39 -0.30 0.02
N PHE A 269 12.74 -1.20 -0.70
CA PHE A 269 12.26 -0.94 -2.04
C PHE A 269 10.86 -1.51 -2.26
N ILE A 270 10.16 -1.00 -3.27
CA ILE A 270 8.78 -1.34 -3.56
C ILE A 270 8.73 -2.37 -4.70
N MET A 271 7.91 -3.40 -4.51
CA MET A 271 7.51 -4.32 -5.59
C MET A 271 6.02 -4.11 -5.91
N GLU A 272 5.67 -4.04 -7.19
CA GLU A 272 4.30 -4.20 -7.65
C GLU A 272 4.16 -5.58 -8.29
N ASN A 273 3.40 -6.46 -7.67
CA ASN A 273 3.35 -7.88 -8.03
C ASN A 273 4.76 -8.49 -7.99
N ASP A 274 5.23 -9.04 -9.10
CA ASP A 274 6.55 -9.62 -9.26
C ASP A 274 7.56 -8.66 -9.92
N LYS A 275 7.31 -7.34 -9.92
CA LYS A 275 8.17 -6.35 -10.57
C LYS A 275 8.70 -5.31 -9.60
N LEU A 276 9.99 -5.01 -9.72
CA LEU A 276 10.62 -3.90 -9.01
C LEU A 276 10.05 -2.57 -9.53
N VAL A 277 9.59 -1.73 -8.60
CA VAL A 277 9.20 -0.35 -8.89
C VAL A 277 10.43 0.54 -8.80
N GLU A 278 10.70 1.32 -9.84
CA GLU A 278 11.76 2.33 -9.85
C GLU A 278 11.18 3.67 -9.39
N LEU A 279 11.70 4.21 -8.28
CA LEU A 279 11.33 5.53 -7.77
C LEU A 279 12.48 6.50 -7.87
N ASP A 280 12.18 7.77 -8.13
CA ASP A 280 13.21 8.83 -8.14
C ASP A 280 13.80 9.05 -6.74
N GLU A 281 13.04 8.79 -5.68
CA GLU A 281 13.44 8.82 -4.27
C GLU A 281 14.61 7.89 -3.95
N TYR A 282 14.79 6.80 -4.69
CA TYR A 282 15.92 5.86 -4.50
C TYR A 282 17.29 6.45 -4.88
N LYS A 283 17.30 7.58 -5.59
CA LYS A 283 18.51 8.27 -6.07
C LYS A 283 19.09 9.24 -5.04
N ASN A 284 18.36 9.49 -3.95
CA ASN A 284 18.72 10.40 -2.87
C ASN A 284 19.12 9.60 -1.63
#